data_649d7b9ab85d057cc7cce736a008fe4c
#
_entry.id   649d7b9ab85d057cc7cce736a008fe4c
#
_cell.length_a   1.000
_cell.length_b   1.000
_cell.length_c   1.000
_cell.angle_alpha   90.00
_cell.angle_beta   90.00
_cell.angle_gamma   90.00
#
_symmetry.space_group_name_H-M   'P 1'
#
loop_
_entity.id
_entity.type
_entity.pdbx_description
1 polymer ?
#
loop_
_entity_poly.entity_id
_entity_poly.type
_entity_poly.pdbx_seq_one_letter_code
_entity_poly.pdbx_strand_id
1 'polypeptide(L)'
;IGAALVLLLVVGVSFKVQNSVSLLIVGIMFGTIASSLVGVLQYFSNPDAIKLFIMWNMGSLSAVTWEYLQILVPTILTGLLLAIILTKRLNGLLLGENYARGLGIPILQTRVLIVTATGILAGAITAFTGPIAFVGVAIPHIARGIFRTAKHQLLMPACVLLGASLILICDIISQIPTHTLPINTISALFGAPVIIWIILKRK
;
A
#
# COMPACT_ATOMS: atom_id res chain seq x y z
N ILE A 1 -1.03 8.77 13.11
CA ILE A 1 -1.70 10.09 13.13
C ILE A 1 -1.62 10.73 11.74
N GLY A 2 -0.43 10.92 11.13
CA GLY A 2 -0.28 11.54 9.80
C GLY A 2 -1.06 10.83 8.70
N ALA A 3 -0.98 9.49 8.64
CA ALA A 3 -1.74 8.70 7.69
C ALA A 3 -3.26 8.88 7.85
N ALA A 4 -3.76 8.97 9.10
CA ALA A 4 -5.17 9.21 9.38
C ALA A 4 -5.62 10.60 8.91
N LEU A 5 -4.78 11.62 9.07
CA LEU A 5 -5.06 12.98 8.63
C LEU A 5 -5.16 13.06 7.10
N VAL A 6 -4.20 12.47 6.39
CA VAL A 6 -4.23 12.39 4.91
C VAL A 6 -5.43 11.58 4.44
N LEU A 7 -5.78 10.48 5.12
CA LEU A 7 -6.94 9.67 4.82
C LEU A 7 -8.24 10.48 4.94
N LEU A 8 -8.40 11.26 6.00
CA LEU A 8 -9.56 12.14 6.20
C LEU A 8 -9.66 13.19 5.07
N LEU A 9 -8.54 13.77 4.66
CA LEU A 9 -8.49 14.72 3.55
C LEU A 9 -8.90 14.07 2.23
N VAL A 10 -8.33 12.89 1.91
CA VAL A 10 -8.66 12.15 0.68
C VAL A 10 -10.14 11.71 0.68
N VAL A 11 -10.65 11.23 1.80
CA VAL A 11 -12.06 10.88 1.94
C VAL A 11 -12.93 12.13 1.75
N GLY A 12 -12.61 13.26 2.40
CA GLY A 12 -13.33 14.51 2.26
C GLY A 12 -13.40 14.98 0.80
N VAL A 13 -12.30 14.88 0.06
CA VAL A 13 -12.28 15.21 -1.37
C VAL A 13 -13.05 14.19 -2.20
N SER A 14 -13.06 12.91 -1.83
CA SER A 14 -13.77 11.86 -2.57
C SER A 14 -15.29 12.07 -2.62
N PHE A 15 -15.87 12.82 -1.68
CA PHE A 15 -17.29 13.22 -1.73
C PHE A 15 -17.59 14.20 -2.89
N LYS A 16 -16.62 15.03 -3.28
CA LYS A 16 -16.78 16.03 -4.35
C LYS A 16 -16.32 15.52 -5.71
N VAL A 17 -15.43 14.55 -5.74
CA VAL A 17 -14.81 14.03 -6.97
C VAL A 17 -15.46 12.70 -7.35
N GLN A 18 -16.17 12.70 -8.46
CA GLN A 18 -16.88 11.51 -8.95
C GLN A 18 -16.01 10.58 -9.81
N ASN A 19 -14.89 11.08 -10.35
CA ASN A 19 -14.03 10.31 -11.24
C ASN A 19 -12.83 9.72 -10.49
N SER A 20 -12.58 8.42 -10.68
CA SER A 20 -11.45 7.70 -10.08
C SER A 20 -10.08 8.25 -10.49
N VAL A 21 -9.95 8.75 -11.73
CA VAL A 21 -8.71 9.37 -12.22
C VAL A 21 -8.43 10.68 -11.49
N SER A 22 -9.45 11.51 -11.29
CA SER A 22 -9.31 12.76 -10.53
C SER A 22 -8.95 12.50 -9.06
N LEU A 23 -9.47 11.43 -8.47
CA LEU A 23 -9.11 11.04 -7.10
C LEU A 23 -7.63 10.62 -7.00
N LEU A 24 -7.12 9.90 -8.03
CA LEU A 24 -5.71 9.55 -8.13
C LEU A 24 -4.81 10.80 -8.21
N ILE A 25 -5.19 11.76 -9.06
CA ILE A 25 -4.45 13.03 -9.22
C ILE A 25 -4.40 13.79 -7.88
N VAL A 26 -5.53 13.89 -7.20
CA VAL A 26 -5.61 14.52 -5.88
C VAL A 26 -4.70 13.82 -4.87
N GLY A 27 -4.67 12.48 -4.86
CA GLY A 27 -3.75 11.72 -4.01
C GLY A 27 -2.28 12.03 -4.28
N ILE A 28 -1.88 12.11 -5.56
CA ILE A 28 -0.53 12.49 -5.97
C ILE A 28 -0.20 13.92 -5.51
N MET A 29 -1.12 14.87 -5.68
CA MET A 29 -0.93 16.27 -5.26
C MET A 29 -0.75 16.37 -3.74
N PHE A 30 -1.55 15.67 -2.93
CA PHE A 30 -1.35 15.61 -1.48
C PHE A 30 0.01 14.99 -1.10
N GLY A 31 0.43 13.93 -1.81
CA GLY A 31 1.75 13.34 -1.63
C GLY A 31 2.88 14.35 -1.90
N THR A 32 2.75 15.15 -2.97
CA THR A 32 3.71 16.18 -3.33
C THR A 32 3.78 17.29 -2.26
N ILE A 33 2.61 17.75 -1.77
CA ILE A 33 2.54 18.74 -0.68
C ILE A 33 3.21 18.20 0.59
N ALA A 34 2.90 16.96 0.97
CA ALA A 34 3.50 16.33 2.14
C ALA A 34 5.03 16.21 2.00
N SER A 35 5.53 15.78 0.83
CA SER A 35 6.97 15.73 0.54
C SER A 35 7.63 17.10 0.63
N SER A 36 6.98 18.14 0.13
CA SER A 36 7.50 19.52 0.22
C SER A 36 7.58 20.00 1.66
N LEU A 37 6.57 19.73 2.48
CA LEU A 37 6.59 20.05 3.90
C LEU A 37 7.71 19.31 4.65
N VAL A 38 7.88 18.00 4.34
CA VAL A 38 8.99 17.21 4.89
C VAL A 38 10.34 17.81 4.48
N GLY A 39 10.51 18.24 3.22
CA GLY A 39 11.73 18.90 2.75
C GLY A 39 12.03 20.19 3.50
N VAL A 40 11.02 21.01 3.77
CA VAL A 40 11.19 22.23 4.60
C VAL A 40 11.61 21.87 6.04
N LEU A 41 10.97 20.86 6.64
CA LEU A 41 11.33 20.41 8.00
C LEU A 41 12.77 19.86 8.05
N GLN A 42 13.18 19.11 7.03
CA GLN A 42 14.57 18.61 6.93
C GLN A 42 15.59 19.73 6.82
N TYR A 43 15.27 20.80 6.08
CA TYR A 43 16.16 21.95 5.94
C TYR A 43 16.49 22.62 7.29
N PHE A 44 15.54 22.65 8.22
CA PHE A 44 15.71 23.20 9.56
C PHE A 44 16.12 22.18 10.61
N SER A 45 16.25 20.89 10.25
CA SER A 45 16.56 19.80 11.18
C SER A 45 18.07 19.64 11.38
N ASN A 46 18.46 19.09 12.52
CA ASN A 46 19.84 18.68 12.76
C ASN A 46 20.22 17.43 11.95
N PRO A 47 21.52 17.19 11.69
CA PRO A 47 21.99 16.07 10.88
C PRO A 47 21.56 14.69 11.43
N ASP A 48 21.49 14.52 12.74
CA ASP A 48 21.10 13.25 13.36
C ASP A 48 19.63 12.91 13.11
N ALA A 49 18.75 13.90 13.19
CA ALA A 49 17.33 13.72 12.86
C ALA A 49 17.13 13.37 11.37
N ILE A 50 17.89 14.02 10.49
CA ILE A 50 17.86 13.71 9.05
C ILE A 50 18.34 12.28 8.81
N LYS A 51 19.44 11.86 9.47
CA LYS A 51 19.96 10.48 9.36
C LYS A 51 18.91 9.45 9.79
N LEU A 52 18.26 9.65 10.94
CA LEU A 52 17.20 8.76 11.42
C LEU A 52 16.03 8.68 10.43
N PHE A 53 15.61 9.81 9.88
CA PHE A 53 14.54 9.85 8.86
C PHE A 53 14.94 9.09 7.60
N ILE A 54 16.17 9.25 7.10
CA ILE A 54 16.67 8.53 5.93
C ILE A 54 16.69 7.02 6.21
N MET A 55 17.19 6.60 7.38
CA MET A 55 17.22 5.19 7.77
C MET A 55 15.81 4.60 7.83
N TRP A 56 14.85 5.31 8.44
CA TRP A 56 13.46 4.88 8.45
C TRP A 56 12.86 4.79 7.03
N ASN A 57 13.16 5.76 6.16
CA ASN A 57 12.65 5.80 4.79
C ASN A 57 13.23 4.69 3.89
N MET A 58 14.35 4.09 4.29
CA MET A 58 14.94 2.93 3.61
C MET A 58 14.16 1.63 3.86
N GLY A 59 13.33 1.59 4.90
CA GLY A 59 12.54 0.43 5.28
C GLY A 59 13.36 -0.68 5.94
N SER A 60 12.82 -1.26 7.01
CA SER A 60 13.44 -2.39 7.73
C SER A 60 12.39 -3.19 8.48
N LEU A 61 12.42 -4.52 8.36
CA LEU A 61 11.61 -5.41 9.20
C LEU A 61 12.25 -5.62 10.57
N SER A 62 13.57 -5.55 10.65
CA SER A 62 14.32 -5.74 11.90
C SER A 62 14.07 -4.63 12.94
N ALA A 63 13.50 -3.50 12.53
CA ALA A 63 13.13 -2.41 13.42
C ALA A 63 11.84 -2.68 14.22
N VAL A 64 11.08 -3.74 13.88
CA VAL A 64 9.81 -4.07 14.52
C VAL A 64 10.07 -4.88 15.80
N THR A 65 9.83 -4.25 16.96
CA THR A 65 9.93 -4.89 18.27
C THR A 65 8.68 -5.68 18.64
N TRP A 66 8.76 -6.54 19.64
CA TRP A 66 7.59 -7.27 20.17
C TRP A 66 6.49 -6.34 20.70
N GLU A 67 6.86 -5.19 21.24
CA GLU A 67 5.91 -4.17 21.69
C GLU A 67 5.15 -3.57 20.52
N TYR A 68 5.84 -3.29 19.41
CA TYR A 68 5.21 -2.79 18.18
C TYR A 68 4.26 -3.81 17.55
N LEU A 69 4.59 -5.12 17.62
CA LEU A 69 3.72 -6.19 17.13
C LEU A 69 2.37 -6.22 17.84
N GLN A 70 2.30 -5.90 19.13
CA GLN A 70 1.04 -5.87 19.89
C GLN A 70 0.04 -4.83 19.32
N ILE A 71 0.55 -3.76 18.71
CA ILE A 71 -0.28 -2.73 18.05
C ILE A 71 -0.47 -3.06 16.56
N LEU A 72 0.59 -3.50 15.91
CA LEU A 72 0.61 -3.75 14.47
C LEU A 72 -0.32 -4.90 14.08
N VAL A 73 -0.27 -6.02 14.80
CA VAL A 73 -1.09 -7.22 14.49
C VAL A 73 -2.59 -6.94 14.56
N PRO A 74 -3.16 -6.37 15.65
CA PRO A 74 -4.58 -6.03 15.69
C PRO A 74 -4.98 -5.03 14.60
N THR A 75 -4.11 -4.06 14.31
CA THR A 75 -4.38 -3.04 13.27
C THR A 75 -4.42 -3.68 11.88
N ILE A 76 -3.49 -4.58 11.56
CA ILE A 76 -3.51 -5.32 10.30
C ILE A 76 -4.73 -6.23 10.21
N LEU A 77 -5.07 -6.95 11.29
CA LEU A 77 -6.24 -7.81 11.31
C LEU A 77 -7.53 -7.03 11.07
N THR A 78 -7.70 -5.86 11.67
CA THR A 78 -8.87 -5.01 11.42
C THR A 78 -8.94 -4.54 9.97
N GLY A 79 -7.82 -4.11 9.39
CA GLY A 79 -7.75 -3.72 7.98
C GLY A 79 -8.05 -4.88 7.02
N LEU A 80 -7.52 -6.08 7.30
CA LEU A 80 -7.81 -7.30 6.53
C LEU A 80 -9.27 -7.72 6.63
N LEU A 81 -9.87 -7.67 7.81
CA LEU A 81 -11.29 -7.96 8.00
C LEU A 81 -12.16 -7.01 7.17
N LEU A 82 -11.87 -5.71 7.20
CA LEU A 82 -12.55 -4.74 6.35
C LEU A 82 -12.38 -5.06 4.86
N ALA A 83 -11.19 -5.42 4.42
CA ALA A 83 -10.93 -5.80 3.04
C ALA A 83 -11.70 -7.05 2.62
N ILE A 84 -11.79 -8.07 3.49
CA ILE A 84 -12.57 -9.31 3.25
C ILE A 84 -14.06 -9.00 3.11
N ILE A 85 -14.62 -8.17 3.99
CA ILE A 85 -16.03 -7.75 3.94
C ILE A 85 -16.33 -7.03 2.62
N LEU A 86 -15.38 -6.25 2.11
CA LEU A 86 -15.52 -5.50 0.87
C LEU A 86 -15.39 -6.36 -0.40
N THR A 87 -14.95 -7.61 -0.30
CA THR A 87 -14.67 -8.48 -1.45
C THR A 87 -15.87 -8.59 -2.41
N LYS A 88 -17.10 -8.74 -1.90
CA LYS A 88 -18.30 -8.81 -2.73
C LYS A 88 -18.56 -7.52 -3.49
N ARG A 89 -18.42 -6.37 -2.82
CA ARG A 89 -18.60 -5.05 -3.45
C ARG A 89 -17.53 -4.77 -4.49
N LEU A 90 -16.28 -5.16 -4.20
CA LEU A 90 -15.15 -5.04 -5.14
C LEU A 90 -15.37 -5.88 -6.42
N ASN A 91 -15.92 -7.09 -6.28
CA ASN A 91 -16.26 -7.92 -7.44
C ASN A 91 -17.34 -7.27 -8.31
N GLY A 92 -18.34 -6.62 -7.70
CA GLY A 92 -19.35 -5.86 -8.45
C GLY A 92 -18.76 -4.67 -9.20
N LEU A 93 -17.76 -3.98 -8.61
CA LEU A 93 -17.07 -2.86 -9.25
C LEU A 93 -16.22 -3.25 -10.46
N LEU A 94 -15.82 -4.54 -10.60
CA LEU A 94 -15.10 -5.01 -11.80
C LEU A 94 -15.90 -4.84 -13.09
N LEU A 95 -17.24 -4.81 -13.00
CA LEU A 95 -18.14 -4.63 -14.13
C LEU A 95 -18.37 -3.14 -14.48
N GLY A 96 -17.75 -2.24 -13.72
CA GLY A 96 -17.90 -0.80 -13.86
C GLY A 96 -18.89 -0.19 -12.87
N GLU A 97 -18.68 1.09 -12.53
CA GLU A 97 -19.46 1.78 -11.48
C GLU A 97 -20.96 1.88 -11.83
N ASN A 98 -21.31 2.11 -13.10
CA ASN A 98 -22.70 2.21 -13.53
C ASN A 98 -23.44 0.89 -13.36
N TYR A 99 -22.81 -0.22 -13.70
CA TYR A 99 -23.37 -1.55 -13.52
C TYR A 99 -23.50 -1.91 -12.02
N ALA A 100 -22.48 -1.60 -11.24
CA ALA A 100 -22.50 -1.81 -9.80
C ALA A 100 -23.63 -1.03 -9.09
N ARG A 101 -23.94 0.18 -9.56
CA ARG A 101 -25.11 0.95 -9.08
C ARG A 101 -26.42 0.23 -9.40
N GLY A 102 -26.55 -0.32 -10.60
CA GLY A 102 -27.73 -1.12 -10.98
C GLY A 102 -27.93 -2.35 -10.11
N LEU A 103 -26.84 -2.92 -9.57
CA LEU A 103 -26.86 -4.02 -8.61
C LEU A 103 -27.12 -3.58 -7.15
N GLY A 104 -27.39 -2.29 -6.92
CA GLY A 104 -27.65 -1.74 -5.58
C GLY A 104 -26.40 -1.54 -4.73
N ILE A 105 -25.19 -1.55 -5.31
CA ILE A 105 -23.95 -1.32 -4.57
C ILE A 105 -23.79 0.19 -4.31
N PRO A 106 -23.71 0.64 -3.04
CA PRO A 106 -23.52 2.05 -2.72
C PRO A 106 -22.07 2.46 -2.98
N ILE A 107 -21.81 3.01 -4.18
CA ILE A 107 -20.47 3.32 -4.69
C ILE A 107 -19.67 4.20 -3.72
N LEU A 108 -20.27 5.31 -3.24
CA LEU A 108 -19.59 6.25 -2.36
C LEU A 108 -19.16 5.58 -1.04
N GLN A 109 -20.05 4.85 -0.39
CA GLN A 109 -19.72 4.13 0.85
C GLN A 109 -18.63 3.08 0.60
N THR A 110 -18.73 2.37 -0.52
CA THR A 110 -17.74 1.36 -0.88
C THR A 110 -16.37 2.01 -1.11
N ARG A 111 -16.31 3.15 -1.79
CA ARG A 111 -15.09 3.91 -2.01
C ARG A 111 -14.46 4.38 -0.68
N VAL A 112 -15.26 4.96 0.21
CA VAL A 112 -14.81 5.38 1.54
C VAL A 112 -14.24 4.20 2.33
N LEU A 113 -14.95 3.07 2.36
CA LEU A 113 -14.48 1.88 3.07
C LEU A 113 -13.20 1.29 2.48
N ILE A 114 -13.03 1.30 1.14
CA ILE A 114 -11.78 0.88 0.49
C ILE A 114 -10.64 1.79 0.92
N VAL A 115 -10.81 3.11 0.82
CA VAL A 115 -9.77 4.08 1.21
C VAL A 115 -9.43 3.93 2.69
N THR A 116 -10.42 3.71 3.55
CA THR A 116 -10.19 3.48 4.99
C THR A 116 -9.41 2.19 5.23
N ALA A 117 -9.82 1.06 4.64
CA ALA A 117 -9.13 -0.21 4.80
C ALA A 117 -7.68 -0.15 4.30
N THR A 118 -7.46 0.42 3.12
CA THR A 118 -6.10 0.59 2.55
C THR A 118 -5.28 1.57 3.37
N GLY A 119 -5.85 2.65 3.87
CA GLY A 119 -5.17 3.63 4.72
C GLY A 119 -4.75 3.04 6.07
N ILE A 120 -5.59 2.21 6.69
CA ILE A 120 -5.24 1.49 7.93
C ILE A 120 -4.08 0.53 7.67
N LEU A 121 -4.18 -0.32 6.63
CA LEU A 121 -3.15 -1.30 6.30
C LEU A 121 -1.82 -0.65 5.91
N ALA A 122 -1.84 0.27 4.95
CA ALA A 122 -0.64 0.94 4.48
C ALA A 122 -0.02 1.84 5.55
N GLY A 123 -0.87 2.58 6.29
CA GLY A 123 -0.41 3.47 7.34
C GLY A 123 0.22 2.72 8.53
N ALA A 124 -0.36 1.59 8.94
CA ALA A 124 0.21 0.76 9.99
C ALA A 124 1.56 0.20 9.57
N ILE A 125 1.63 -0.47 8.40
CA ILE A 125 2.87 -1.07 7.92
C ILE A 125 3.95 0.01 7.79
N THR A 126 3.68 1.10 7.08
CA THR A 126 4.66 2.17 6.85
C THR A 126 5.16 2.81 8.14
N ALA A 127 4.29 2.95 9.16
CA ALA A 127 4.70 3.56 10.43
C ALA A 127 5.77 2.75 11.16
N PHE A 128 5.71 1.41 11.10
CA PHE A 128 6.60 0.52 11.86
C PHE A 128 7.78 -0.01 11.03
N THR A 129 7.59 -0.25 9.73
CA THR A 129 8.62 -0.82 8.85
C THR A 129 9.26 0.19 7.89
N GLY A 130 8.73 1.42 7.84
CA GLY A 130 9.04 2.36 6.78
C GLY A 130 8.29 2.05 5.47
N PRO A 131 8.40 2.94 4.47
CA PRO A 131 7.74 2.75 3.18
C PRO A 131 8.41 1.61 2.40
N ILE A 132 7.60 0.66 1.91
CA ILE A 132 8.05 -0.43 1.02
C ILE A 132 7.37 -0.23 -0.33
N ALA A 133 8.17 0.07 -1.35
CA ALA A 133 7.69 0.35 -2.69
C ALA A 133 7.54 -0.94 -3.53
N PHE A 134 6.84 -0.81 -4.67
CA PHE A 134 6.66 -1.81 -5.73
C PHE A 134 5.86 -3.07 -5.37
N VAL A 135 5.94 -3.60 -4.16
CA VAL A 135 5.25 -4.83 -3.74
C VAL A 135 3.75 -4.73 -3.95
N GLY A 136 3.14 -3.60 -3.54
CA GLY A 136 1.70 -3.36 -3.67
C GLY A 136 1.20 -3.34 -5.13
N VAL A 137 2.05 -3.03 -6.09
CA VAL A 137 1.71 -3.05 -7.53
C VAL A 137 2.08 -4.40 -8.16
N ALA A 138 3.27 -4.93 -7.87
CA ALA A 138 3.78 -6.16 -8.50
C ALA A 138 2.95 -7.39 -8.10
N ILE A 139 2.66 -7.57 -6.81
CA ILE A 139 2.00 -8.78 -6.30
C ILE A 139 0.60 -9.01 -6.88
N PRO A 140 -0.32 -8.03 -6.94
CA PRO A 140 -1.62 -8.26 -7.57
C PRO A 140 -1.53 -8.62 -9.06
N HIS A 141 -0.54 -8.08 -9.77
CA HIS A 141 -0.30 -8.43 -11.16
C HIS A 141 0.22 -9.87 -11.32
N ILE A 142 1.19 -10.27 -10.49
CA ILE A 142 1.71 -11.65 -10.44
C ILE A 142 0.58 -12.62 -10.10
N ALA A 143 -0.20 -12.33 -9.06
CA ALA A 143 -1.32 -13.16 -8.63
C ALA A 143 -2.35 -13.36 -9.74
N ARG A 144 -2.73 -12.28 -10.45
CA ARG A 144 -3.65 -12.38 -11.60
C ARG A 144 -3.05 -13.20 -12.74
N GLY A 145 -1.74 -13.11 -12.97
CA GLY A 145 -1.05 -13.90 -14.00
C GLY A 145 -1.05 -15.40 -13.69
N ILE A 146 -0.79 -15.77 -12.42
CA ILE A 146 -0.74 -17.17 -11.96
C ILE A 146 -2.14 -17.77 -11.92
N PHE A 147 -3.09 -17.13 -11.24
CA PHE A 147 -4.42 -17.67 -11.00
C PHE A 147 -5.42 -17.38 -12.13
N ARG A 148 -5.05 -16.56 -13.11
CA ARG A 148 -5.87 -16.20 -14.28
C ARG A 148 -7.29 -15.78 -13.92
N THR A 149 -7.46 -15.09 -12.80
CA THR A 149 -8.77 -14.66 -12.27
C THR A 149 -8.74 -13.22 -11.83
N ALA A 150 -9.88 -12.54 -11.95
CA ALA A 150 -10.10 -11.22 -11.39
C ALA A 150 -10.94 -11.25 -10.08
N LYS A 151 -11.44 -12.45 -9.68
CA LYS A 151 -12.28 -12.59 -8.48
C LYS A 151 -11.47 -12.27 -7.22
N HIS A 152 -11.86 -11.24 -6.49
CA HIS A 152 -11.16 -10.80 -5.28
C HIS A 152 -11.14 -11.85 -4.16
N GLN A 153 -12.13 -12.76 -4.12
CA GLN A 153 -12.17 -13.84 -3.14
C GLN A 153 -10.94 -14.77 -3.22
N LEU A 154 -10.42 -15.03 -4.42
CA LEU A 154 -9.21 -15.82 -4.62
C LEU A 154 -7.96 -14.94 -4.66
N LEU A 155 -8.10 -13.76 -5.23
CA LEU A 155 -6.98 -12.85 -5.43
C LEU A 155 -6.44 -12.27 -4.12
N MET A 156 -7.29 -11.94 -3.14
CA MET A 156 -6.85 -11.40 -1.85
C MET A 156 -5.96 -12.37 -1.06
N PRO A 157 -6.37 -13.61 -0.76
CA PRO A 157 -5.49 -14.55 -0.06
C PRO A 157 -4.22 -14.86 -0.87
N ALA A 158 -4.33 -14.95 -2.20
CA ALA A 158 -3.16 -15.11 -3.06
C ALA A 158 -2.18 -13.95 -2.93
N CYS A 159 -2.66 -12.70 -2.90
CA CYS A 159 -1.82 -11.53 -2.70
C CYS A 159 -1.16 -11.51 -1.31
N VAL A 160 -1.86 -11.94 -0.27
CA VAL A 160 -1.29 -12.04 1.09
C VAL A 160 -0.14 -13.05 1.11
N LEU A 161 -0.35 -14.26 0.58
CA LEU A 161 0.66 -15.31 0.58
C LEU A 161 1.87 -14.96 -0.31
N LEU A 162 1.62 -14.51 -1.54
CA LEU A 162 2.69 -14.12 -2.46
C LEU A 162 3.46 -12.89 -1.96
N GLY A 163 2.75 -11.92 -1.39
CA GLY A 163 3.36 -10.73 -0.81
C GLY A 163 4.24 -11.07 0.38
N ALA A 164 3.74 -11.88 1.32
CA ALA A 164 4.51 -12.35 2.46
C ALA A 164 5.76 -13.13 2.01
N SER A 165 5.62 -14.07 1.06
CA SER A 165 6.73 -14.84 0.52
C SER A 165 7.78 -13.94 -0.14
N LEU A 166 7.37 -12.96 -0.95
CA LEU A 166 8.29 -12.05 -1.61
C LEU A 166 9.06 -11.19 -0.60
N ILE A 167 8.37 -10.63 0.40
CA ILE A 167 9.01 -9.79 1.41
C ILE A 167 9.97 -10.61 2.28
N LEU A 168 9.64 -11.86 2.64
CA LEU A 168 10.55 -12.76 3.35
C LEU A 168 11.81 -13.06 2.53
N ILE A 169 11.68 -13.31 1.23
CA ILE A 169 12.83 -13.50 0.34
C ILE A 169 13.68 -12.21 0.28
N CYS A 170 13.05 -11.04 0.16
CA CYS A 170 13.76 -9.77 0.17
C CYS A 170 14.49 -9.53 1.50
N ASP A 171 13.89 -9.90 2.63
CA ASP A 171 14.48 -9.77 3.95
C ASP A 171 15.69 -10.70 4.12
N ILE A 172 15.58 -11.97 3.70
CA ILE A 172 16.71 -12.91 3.70
C ILE A 172 17.89 -12.35 2.87
N ILE A 173 17.61 -11.85 1.65
CA ILE A 173 18.63 -11.26 0.78
C ILE A 173 19.24 -10.01 1.43
N SER A 174 18.41 -9.21 2.13
CA SER A 174 18.85 -8.02 2.86
C SER A 174 19.90 -8.33 3.94
N GLN A 175 19.83 -9.51 4.53
CA GLN A 175 20.67 -9.92 5.67
C GLN A 175 21.94 -10.69 5.26
N ILE A 176 22.09 -11.08 3.98
CA ILE A 176 23.27 -11.81 3.48
C ILE A 176 24.57 -11.00 3.61
N PRO A 177 24.63 -9.70 3.25
CA PRO A 177 25.85 -8.91 3.39
C PRO A 177 26.16 -8.60 4.85
N THR A 178 27.43 -8.32 5.14
CA THR A 178 27.90 -7.86 6.48
C THR A 178 27.20 -6.59 6.98
N HIS A 179 26.69 -5.78 6.08
CA HIS A 179 25.80 -4.64 6.36
C HIS A 179 24.43 -4.91 5.78
N THR A 180 23.39 -4.81 6.59
CA THR A 180 22.00 -5.01 6.13
C THR A 180 21.62 -4.01 5.07
N LEU A 181 21.17 -4.53 3.91
CA LEU A 181 20.68 -3.69 2.82
C LEU A 181 19.25 -3.22 3.10
N PRO A 182 18.89 -2.01 2.67
CA PRO A 182 17.51 -1.54 2.81
C PRO A 182 16.52 -2.42 2.04
N ILE A 183 15.44 -2.83 2.70
CA ILE A 183 14.40 -3.68 2.08
C ILE A 183 13.76 -2.97 0.89
N ASN A 184 13.57 -1.64 0.98
CA ASN A 184 13.00 -0.87 -0.11
C ASN A 184 13.85 -0.95 -1.39
N THR A 185 15.18 -0.94 -1.26
CA THR A 185 16.11 -1.08 -2.40
C THR A 185 15.98 -2.46 -3.04
N ILE A 186 15.94 -3.52 -2.23
CA ILE A 186 15.82 -4.89 -2.72
C ILE A 186 14.45 -5.13 -3.37
N SER A 187 13.37 -4.71 -2.71
CA SER A 187 12.02 -4.85 -3.25
C SER A 187 11.83 -4.08 -4.55
N ALA A 188 12.47 -2.91 -4.70
CA ALA A 188 12.47 -2.15 -5.94
C ALA A 188 13.23 -2.87 -7.05
N LEU A 189 14.40 -3.45 -6.73
CA LEU A 189 15.23 -4.19 -7.69
C LEU A 189 14.50 -5.41 -8.28
N PHE A 190 13.69 -6.11 -7.48
CA PHE A 190 12.88 -7.23 -7.95
C PHE A 190 11.53 -6.77 -8.53
N GLY A 191 10.88 -5.79 -7.92
CA GLY A 191 9.55 -5.35 -8.30
C GLY A 191 9.50 -4.60 -9.62
N ALA A 192 10.47 -3.72 -9.89
CA ALA A 192 10.47 -2.91 -11.11
C ALA A 192 10.62 -3.75 -12.40
N PRO A 193 11.56 -4.72 -12.51
CA PRO A 193 11.65 -5.59 -13.68
C PRO A 193 10.39 -6.41 -13.93
N VAL A 194 9.75 -6.89 -12.86
CA VAL A 194 8.50 -7.66 -12.96
C VAL A 194 7.39 -6.80 -13.56
N ILE A 195 7.26 -5.55 -13.11
CA ILE A 195 6.24 -4.62 -13.62
C ILE A 195 6.53 -4.31 -15.10
N ILE A 196 7.77 -4.02 -15.45
CA ILE A 196 8.18 -3.76 -16.86
C ILE A 196 7.83 -4.97 -17.72
N TRP A 197 8.21 -6.18 -17.30
CA TRP A 197 7.92 -7.40 -18.03
C TRP A 197 6.41 -7.62 -18.24
N ILE A 198 5.59 -7.37 -17.22
CA ILE A 198 4.14 -7.51 -17.31
C ILE A 198 3.55 -6.50 -18.30
N ILE A 199 4.03 -5.25 -18.30
CA ILE A 199 3.57 -4.21 -19.23
C ILE A 199 3.94 -4.57 -20.67
N LEU A 200 5.16 -5.05 -20.91
CA LEU A 200 5.63 -5.43 -22.24
C LEU A 200 4.91 -6.68 -22.79
N LYS A 201 4.54 -7.62 -21.92
CA LYS A 201 3.83 -8.85 -22.33
C LYS A 201 2.35 -8.64 -22.61
N ARG A 202 1.78 -7.50 -22.26
CA ARG A 202 0.37 -7.14 -22.42
C ARG A 202 0.05 -6.55 -23.82
N LYS A 203 0.72 -7.07 -24.86
CA LYS A 203 0.37 -6.84 -26.28
C LYS A 203 -0.66 -7.84 -26.76
#